data_820cd69445e2ba11de2404f9ed404447
#
_entry.id   820cd69445e2ba11de2404f9ed404447
#
_cell.length_a   1.000
_cell.length_b   1.000
_cell.length_c   1.000
_cell.angle_alpha   90.00
_cell.angle_beta   90.00
_cell.angle_gamma   90.00
#
_symmetry.space_group_name_H-M   'P 1'
#
loop_
_entity.id
_entity.type
_entity.pdbx_description
1 polymer ?
#
loop_
_entity_poly.entity_id
_entity_poly.type
_entity_poly.pdbx_seq_one_letter_code
_entity_poly.pdbx_strand_id
1 'polypeptide(L)'
;MFHIFQDRGVHVFAHLSSLDMIHWREHPKALYPTHESKIEGIFSGNCFVNKKGEATMLYHGVGQGNSISLSSDPLLNQWRQLPSNPVVPDPKDRPAIANETDRDSEGGAPYASWDPHGWVEGDTYYAIFGGKRPAVFKAAELNKWSYVGDLFGTYLPDVSKSEDVSCPDFFTLGGKKVLLCISHHLGCRYYVGTWKDEKFYPENHACMSFADNTFFAPESLLTPDGRRVMWAWLFDARSQEVVQKSGWSGMMSLPRELFMRKDHTLGMRPVSELRSLRYNEKSYAAQNISKVTPLVGATGDVKEIVVEIDPREATKCGVRILESQDGKEYGEIYYDVSGKKLVLDMSRLNAIGMAPVTPLGVEFKKVEEAPFELQKGEKLVLDILIDKCIVEVYANERQALVRTNAFFSESNEKNISLFGEGGSARFKSVTVWDMMPS
;
A
#
# COMPACT_ATOMS: atom_id res chain seq x y z
N MET A 1 -1.53 14.68 -5.16
CA MET A 1 -0.85 13.76 -4.20
C MET A 1 0.19 14.53 -3.43
N PHE A 2 0.23 14.33 -2.11
CA PHE A 2 1.29 14.83 -1.25
C PHE A 2 2.01 13.62 -0.65
N HIS A 3 3.32 13.68 -0.57
CA HIS A 3 4.09 12.62 0.05
C HIS A 3 5.27 13.19 0.86
N ILE A 4 5.70 12.44 1.84
CA ILE A 4 6.84 12.81 2.68
C ILE A 4 8.12 12.70 1.84
N PHE A 5 8.91 13.76 1.88
CA PHE A 5 10.19 13.86 1.17
C PHE A 5 11.24 14.46 2.10
N GLN A 6 12.45 13.93 2.08
CA GLN A 6 13.53 14.47 2.89
C GLN A 6 14.27 15.59 2.11
N ASP A 7 14.17 16.80 2.62
CA ASP A 7 14.88 17.96 2.08
C ASP A 7 15.86 18.53 3.11
N ARG A 8 17.14 18.53 2.79
CA ARG A 8 18.21 19.06 3.67
C ARG A 8 18.16 18.53 5.10
N GLY A 9 17.82 17.26 5.27
CA GLY A 9 17.80 16.59 6.56
C GLY A 9 16.47 16.71 7.35
N VAL A 10 15.45 17.36 6.79
CA VAL A 10 14.10 17.44 7.41
C VAL A 10 13.04 16.87 6.46
N HIS A 11 11.99 16.29 7.03
CA HIS A 11 10.86 15.81 6.26
C HIS A 11 9.90 16.97 5.94
N VAL A 12 9.51 17.03 4.67
CA VAL A 12 8.60 18.02 4.09
C VAL A 12 7.54 17.31 3.26
N PHE A 13 6.47 18.00 2.86
CA PHE A 13 5.53 17.45 1.89
C PHE A 13 5.87 17.93 0.47
N ALA A 14 6.26 16.97 -0.37
CA ALA A 14 6.30 17.15 -1.81
C ALA A 14 4.88 17.12 -2.40
N HIS A 15 4.70 17.77 -3.54
CA HIS A 15 3.40 17.88 -4.20
C HIS A 15 3.49 17.43 -5.66
N LEU A 16 2.66 16.48 -6.03
CA LEU A 16 2.51 15.96 -7.38
C LEU A 16 1.04 16.01 -7.81
N SER A 17 0.78 16.29 -9.07
CA SER A 17 -0.56 16.15 -9.66
C SER A 17 -0.52 15.34 -10.95
N SER A 18 -1.64 14.68 -11.24
CA SER A 18 -1.84 13.90 -12.47
C SER A 18 -3.29 13.99 -12.90
N LEU A 19 -3.54 13.93 -14.20
CA LEU A 19 -4.87 13.82 -14.78
C LEU A 19 -5.27 12.36 -15.04
N ASP A 20 -4.29 11.45 -15.10
CA ASP A 20 -4.48 10.06 -15.52
C ASP A 20 -3.72 9.05 -14.63
N MET A 21 -3.06 9.51 -13.56
CA MET A 21 -2.27 8.67 -12.65
C MET A 21 -1.03 8.02 -13.29
N ILE A 22 -0.71 8.37 -14.54
CA ILE A 22 0.44 7.90 -15.32
C ILE A 22 1.45 9.02 -15.51
N HIS A 23 0.98 10.17 -15.98
CA HIS A 23 1.79 11.36 -16.22
C HIS A 23 1.68 12.29 -15.03
N TRP A 24 2.80 12.54 -14.38
CA TRP A 24 2.86 13.32 -13.15
C TRP A 24 3.57 14.65 -13.36
N ARG A 25 2.96 15.69 -12.81
CA ARG A 25 3.57 17.03 -12.73
C ARG A 25 4.06 17.26 -11.31
N GLU A 26 5.32 17.60 -11.17
CA GLU A 26 5.88 18.10 -9.91
C GLU A 26 5.51 19.57 -9.72
N HIS A 27 5.13 19.92 -8.50
CA HIS A 27 4.83 21.26 -8.04
C HIS A 27 5.86 21.71 -7.01
N PRO A 28 5.88 23.01 -6.64
CA PRO A 28 6.60 23.44 -5.45
C PRO A 28 6.20 22.63 -4.23
N LYS A 29 7.15 22.35 -3.32
CA LYS A 29 6.86 21.65 -2.08
C LYS A 29 5.73 22.34 -1.31
N ALA A 30 4.73 21.56 -0.90
CA ALA A 30 3.51 22.09 -0.31
C ALA A 30 3.73 22.64 1.10
N LEU A 31 4.51 21.91 1.90
CA LEU A 31 4.67 22.22 3.32
C LEU A 31 6.10 21.97 3.80
N TYR A 32 6.59 22.96 4.55
CA TYR A 32 7.82 22.87 5.33
C TYR A 32 7.50 22.87 6.82
N PRO A 33 8.32 22.24 7.67
CA PRO A 33 8.18 22.33 9.10
C PRO A 33 8.35 23.78 9.57
N THR A 34 7.63 24.17 10.63
CA THR A 34 7.83 25.45 11.30
C THR A 34 9.19 25.49 12.00
N HIS A 35 9.61 26.68 12.42
CA HIS A 35 10.87 26.85 13.15
C HIS A 35 11.01 25.99 14.41
N GLU A 36 9.91 25.54 14.97
CA GLU A 36 9.83 24.79 16.22
C GLU A 36 9.83 23.27 16.00
N SER A 37 9.43 22.77 14.81
CA SER A 37 9.46 21.34 14.43
C SER A 37 10.74 20.93 13.70
N LYS A 38 11.85 21.61 13.95
CA LYS A 38 13.08 21.49 13.14
C LYS A 38 13.86 20.19 13.28
N ILE A 39 13.55 19.32 14.25
CA ILE A 39 14.42 18.18 14.55
C ILE A 39 14.24 17.10 13.50
N GLU A 40 12.99 16.74 13.12
CA GLU A 40 12.72 15.70 12.14
C GLU A 40 11.77 16.14 11.02
N GLY A 41 10.97 17.18 11.24
CA GLY A 41 10.07 17.75 10.26
C GLY A 41 8.60 17.39 10.45
N ILE A 42 7.89 17.18 9.35
CA ILE A 42 6.46 16.82 9.34
C ILE A 42 6.29 15.39 8.81
N PHE A 43 5.39 14.65 9.45
CA PHE A 43 5.08 13.27 9.10
C PHE A 43 3.63 13.15 8.62
N SER A 44 3.16 11.93 8.54
CA SER A 44 1.90 11.53 7.94
C SER A 44 0.70 12.41 8.29
N GLY A 45 -0.29 12.35 7.46
CA GLY A 45 -1.54 13.06 7.55
C GLY A 45 -2.35 12.90 6.28
N ASN A 46 -3.53 13.51 6.22
CA ASN A 46 -4.35 13.49 5.02
C ASN A 46 -4.82 14.87 4.58
N CYS A 47 -5.40 14.90 3.39
CA CYS A 47 -6.09 16.07 2.86
C CYS A 47 -7.58 15.81 2.68
N PHE A 48 -8.41 16.77 3.08
CA PHE A 48 -9.85 16.77 2.84
C PHE A 48 -10.35 18.18 2.53
N VAL A 49 -11.58 18.29 2.03
CA VAL A 49 -12.21 19.58 1.79
C VAL A 49 -13.00 19.97 3.03
N ASN A 50 -12.75 21.15 3.59
CA ASN A 50 -13.44 21.63 4.77
C ASN A 50 -14.86 22.19 4.44
N LYS A 51 -15.62 22.55 5.47
CA LYS A 51 -16.99 23.09 5.33
C LYS A 51 -17.08 24.39 4.53
N LYS A 52 -15.96 25.07 4.31
CA LYS A 52 -15.87 26.32 3.51
C LYS A 52 -15.41 26.06 2.08
N GLY A 53 -15.20 24.78 1.70
CA GLY A 53 -14.69 24.41 0.39
C GLY A 53 -13.19 24.60 0.20
N GLU A 54 -12.42 24.85 1.28
CA GLU A 54 -10.96 24.95 1.22
C GLU A 54 -10.32 23.58 1.39
N ALA A 55 -9.25 23.31 0.66
CA ALA A 55 -8.41 22.15 0.90
C ALA A 55 -7.75 22.28 2.29
N THR A 56 -7.87 21.24 3.07
CA THR A 56 -7.39 21.20 4.45
C THR A 56 -6.44 20.02 4.60
N MET A 57 -5.22 20.29 5.02
CA MET A 57 -4.22 19.29 5.34
C MET A 57 -4.11 19.19 6.85
N LEU A 58 -4.35 18.01 7.39
CA LEU A 58 -4.13 17.66 8.79
C LEU A 58 -2.93 16.72 8.86
N TYR A 59 -1.89 17.09 9.61
CA TYR A 59 -0.60 16.38 9.60
C TYR A 59 0.06 16.39 10.97
N HIS A 60 0.99 15.45 11.18
CA HIS A 60 1.79 15.36 12.40
C HIS A 60 3.06 16.21 12.29
N GLY A 61 3.27 17.12 13.25
CA GLY A 61 4.55 17.80 13.45
C GLY A 61 5.34 17.10 14.55
N VAL A 62 6.49 16.54 14.20
CA VAL A 62 7.29 15.76 15.15
C VAL A 62 7.68 16.58 16.37
N GLY A 63 7.39 16.06 17.58
CA GLY A 63 7.66 16.72 18.85
C GLY A 63 6.72 17.88 19.19
N GLN A 64 5.66 18.10 18.41
CA GLN A 64 4.69 19.18 18.63
C GLN A 64 3.25 18.68 18.77
N GLY A 65 2.85 17.80 17.86
CA GLY A 65 1.48 17.30 17.75
C GLY A 65 0.86 17.56 16.38
N ASN A 66 -0.45 17.43 16.28
CA ASN A 66 -1.15 17.53 15.03
C ASN A 66 -1.50 18.97 14.66
N SER A 67 -1.25 19.32 13.43
CA SER A 67 -1.34 20.68 12.89
C SER A 67 -2.18 20.71 11.61
N ILE A 68 -2.70 21.91 11.28
CA ILE A 68 -3.55 22.13 10.11
C ILE A 68 -2.98 23.23 9.22
N SER A 69 -3.02 22.96 7.92
CA SER A 69 -2.81 23.96 6.88
C SER A 69 -3.98 24.00 5.92
N LEU A 70 -4.29 25.19 5.42
CA LEU A 70 -5.41 25.45 4.53
C LEU A 70 -4.91 26.00 3.19
N SER A 71 -5.57 25.63 2.11
CA SER A 71 -5.34 26.20 0.79
C SER A 71 -6.65 26.49 0.08
N SER A 72 -6.76 27.69 -0.49
CA SER A 72 -7.77 28.08 -1.46
C SER A 72 -7.20 28.23 -2.87
N ASP A 73 -5.90 27.95 -3.03
CA ASP A 73 -5.23 27.95 -4.34
C ASP A 73 -5.71 26.75 -5.17
N PRO A 74 -6.24 26.96 -6.39
CA PRO A 74 -6.72 25.86 -7.24
C PRO A 74 -5.65 24.81 -7.59
N LEU A 75 -4.37 25.21 -7.58
CA LEU A 75 -3.24 24.29 -7.84
C LEU A 75 -2.62 23.74 -6.55
N LEU A 76 -3.11 24.13 -5.37
CA LEU A 76 -2.60 23.71 -4.06
C LEU A 76 -1.10 23.95 -3.87
N ASN A 77 -0.56 25.01 -4.47
CA ASN A 77 0.84 25.42 -4.33
C ASN A 77 1.07 26.35 -3.14
N GLN A 78 -0.01 26.94 -2.59
CA GLN A 78 0.07 27.89 -1.50
C GLN A 78 -0.75 27.40 -0.31
N TRP A 79 -0.07 27.22 0.81
CA TRP A 79 -0.66 26.71 2.04
C TRP A 79 -0.47 27.70 3.19
N ARG A 80 -1.50 27.90 3.97
CA ARG A 80 -1.52 28.77 5.15
C ARG A 80 -1.71 27.92 6.40
N GLN A 81 -0.72 27.90 7.25
CA GLN A 81 -0.82 27.23 8.55
C GLN A 81 -1.75 28.00 9.49
N LEU A 82 -2.50 27.27 10.33
CA LEU A 82 -3.33 27.91 11.34
C LEU A 82 -2.44 28.52 12.45
N PRO A 83 -2.76 29.75 12.92
CA PRO A 83 -2.04 30.34 14.05
C PRO A 83 -2.16 29.54 15.35
N SER A 84 -3.18 28.69 15.46
CA SER A 84 -3.43 27.81 16.62
C SER A 84 -2.67 26.49 16.58
N ASN A 85 -1.80 26.28 15.59
CA ASN A 85 -1.01 25.04 15.52
C ASN A 85 -0.01 24.92 16.68
N PRO A 86 0.19 23.71 17.24
CA PRO A 86 -0.56 22.50 16.94
C PRO A 86 -2.00 22.58 17.48
N VAL A 87 -2.97 22.16 16.65
CA VAL A 87 -4.40 22.13 17.04
C VAL A 87 -4.69 21.05 18.08
N VAL A 88 -3.88 19.99 18.10
CA VAL A 88 -3.82 18.99 19.16
C VAL A 88 -2.35 18.74 19.49
N PRO A 89 -1.87 19.22 20.65
CA PRO A 89 -0.48 19.05 21.03
C PRO A 89 -0.17 17.60 21.44
N ASP A 90 1.10 17.23 21.31
CA ASP A 90 1.59 16.00 21.90
C ASP A 90 1.37 16.00 23.41
N PRO A 91 0.96 14.88 24.02
CA PRO A 91 0.86 14.76 25.45
C PRO A 91 2.24 14.94 26.10
N LYS A 92 2.45 16.05 26.81
CA LYS A 92 3.78 16.45 27.34
C LYS A 92 4.38 15.47 28.34
N ASP A 93 3.54 14.74 29.08
CA ASP A 93 3.99 13.91 30.19
C ASP A 93 4.26 12.45 29.80
N ARG A 94 4.08 12.11 28.53
CA ARG A 94 4.21 10.73 28.06
C ARG A 94 4.65 10.72 26.61
N PRO A 95 5.86 10.21 26.33
CA PRO A 95 6.27 10.04 24.94
C PRO A 95 5.18 9.24 24.21
N ALA A 96 4.87 9.67 23.00
CA ALA A 96 4.06 8.85 22.08
C ALA A 96 4.66 7.44 22.12
N ILE A 97 3.84 6.46 22.51
CA ILE A 97 4.32 5.09 22.71
C ILE A 97 4.63 4.55 21.33
N ALA A 98 5.84 4.77 20.88
CA ALA A 98 6.33 4.30 19.61
C ALA A 98 6.50 2.76 19.61
N ASN A 99 6.60 2.12 20.78
CA ASN A 99 6.91 0.71 20.89
C ASN A 99 6.21 0.04 22.09
N GLU A 100 5.55 -1.08 21.82
CA GLU A 100 5.47 -2.30 22.64
C GLU A 100 4.59 -2.32 23.88
N THR A 101 3.85 -1.29 24.24
CA THR A 101 2.91 -1.43 25.33
C THR A 101 1.59 -1.97 24.85
N ASP A 102 1.12 -2.99 25.54
CA ASP A 102 -0.23 -3.54 25.44
C ASP A 102 -1.26 -2.39 25.42
N ARG A 103 -2.30 -2.48 24.60
CA ARG A 103 -3.45 -1.54 24.60
C ARG A 103 -4.09 -1.40 25.98
N ASP A 104 -3.94 -2.40 26.81
CA ASP A 104 -4.45 -2.47 28.18
C ASP A 104 -3.45 -1.95 29.22
N SER A 105 -2.26 -1.41 28.82
CA SER A 105 -1.29 -0.90 29.79
C SER A 105 -1.85 0.32 30.54
N GLU A 106 -1.99 0.16 31.83
CA GLU A 106 -2.36 1.24 32.75
C GLU A 106 -1.31 2.35 32.73
N GLY A 107 -1.74 3.58 32.63
CA GLY A 107 -0.87 4.73 32.88
C GLY A 107 -0.38 5.52 31.67
N GLY A 108 -0.81 5.20 30.42
CA GLY A 108 -0.53 5.97 29.21
C GLY A 108 -1.42 7.21 29.02
N ALA A 109 -1.01 8.18 28.19
CA ALA A 109 -1.90 9.23 27.73
C ALA A 109 -3.12 8.58 27.03
N PRO A 110 -4.31 9.18 27.08
CA PRO A 110 -5.50 8.62 26.46
C PRO A 110 -5.40 8.56 24.93
N TYR A 111 -4.41 9.22 24.33
CA TYR A 111 -4.15 9.22 22.89
C TYR A 111 -2.67 9.47 22.60
N ALA A 112 -2.23 9.08 21.42
CA ALA A 112 -1.04 9.63 20.77
C ALA A 112 -1.51 10.60 19.66
N SER A 113 -0.74 11.63 19.37
CA SER A 113 -1.05 12.57 18.27
C SER A 113 -0.35 12.13 16.97
N TRP A 114 -0.47 10.86 16.63
CA TRP A 114 0.22 10.27 15.47
C TRP A 114 -0.68 10.17 14.25
N ASP A 115 -0.09 10.34 13.05
CA ASP A 115 -0.67 10.02 11.75
C ASP A 115 -2.16 10.36 11.66
N PRO A 116 -2.53 11.65 11.70
CA PRO A 116 -3.93 12.03 11.74
C PRO A 116 -4.62 11.80 10.39
N HIS A 117 -5.88 11.31 10.44
CA HIS A 117 -6.79 11.29 9.32
C HIS A 117 -8.06 12.06 9.64
N GLY A 118 -8.29 13.19 8.94
CA GLY A 118 -9.45 14.06 9.16
C GLY A 118 -10.52 13.94 8.07
N TRP A 119 -11.78 14.11 8.45
CA TRP A 119 -12.91 14.18 7.51
C TRP A 119 -14.02 15.10 8.04
N VAL A 120 -15.00 15.37 7.20
CA VAL A 120 -16.22 16.10 7.56
C VAL A 120 -17.41 15.13 7.50
N GLU A 121 -18.24 15.13 8.53
CA GLU A 121 -19.50 14.41 8.55
C GLU A 121 -20.61 15.33 9.11
N GLY A 122 -21.58 15.70 8.28
CA GLY A 122 -22.52 16.76 8.61
C GLY A 122 -21.82 18.09 8.87
N ASP A 123 -22.09 18.69 10.03
CA ASP A 123 -21.47 19.94 10.47
C ASP A 123 -20.25 19.74 11.40
N THR A 124 -19.79 18.52 11.55
CA THR A 124 -18.70 18.16 12.47
C THR A 124 -17.46 17.73 11.70
N TYR A 125 -16.33 18.23 12.13
CA TYR A 125 -15.02 17.67 11.76
C TYR A 125 -14.70 16.53 12.70
N TYR A 126 -14.25 15.44 12.15
CA TYR A 126 -13.70 14.30 12.87
C TYR A 126 -12.24 14.06 12.48
N ALA A 127 -11.49 13.46 13.37
CA ALA A 127 -10.16 12.95 13.06
C ALA A 127 -9.89 11.67 13.84
N ILE A 128 -9.18 10.74 13.20
CA ILE A 128 -8.54 9.60 13.83
C ILE A 128 -7.08 9.96 14.02
N PHE A 129 -6.53 9.69 15.18
CA PHE A 129 -5.10 9.72 15.45
C PHE A 129 -4.62 8.29 15.65
N GLY A 130 -3.57 7.92 14.92
CA GLY A 130 -2.99 6.59 14.95
C GLY A 130 -2.30 6.23 16.26
N GLY A 131 -1.69 5.07 16.27
CA GLY A 131 -0.94 4.52 17.39
C GLY A 131 -1.50 3.18 17.88
N LYS A 132 -0.95 2.65 18.95
CA LYS A 132 -1.44 1.39 19.57
C LYS A 132 -2.85 1.53 20.13
N ARG A 133 -3.22 2.75 20.49
CA ARG A 133 -4.55 3.11 20.96
C ARG A 133 -5.10 4.22 20.07
N PRO A 134 -5.58 3.89 18.86
CA PRO A 134 -6.09 4.89 17.95
C PRO A 134 -7.28 5.60 18.55
N ALA A 135 -7.29 6.93 18.45
CA ALA A 135 -8.23 7.82 19.14
C ALA A 135 -9.08 8.60 18.14
N VAL A 136 -10.30 8.92 18.53
CA VAL A 136 -11.21 9.80 17.80
C VAL A 136 -11.20 11.17 18.44
N PHE A 137 -11.12 12.19 17.60
CA PHE A 137 -11.29 13.60 17.95
C PHE A 137 -12.40 14.20 17.10
N LYS A 138 -13.05 15.24 17.63
CA LYS A 138 -14.03 16.04 16.89
C LYS A 138 -13.89 17.53 17.14
N ALA A 139 -14.39 18.30 16.20
CA ALA A 139 -14.37 19.76 16.27
C ALA A 139 -15.56 20.38 15.51
N ALA A 140 -16.11 21.47 16.03
CA ALA A 140 -17.01 22.33 15.27
C ALA A 140 -16.22 23.29 14.36
N GLU A 141 -15.05 23.71 14.81
CA GLU A 141 -14.11 24.59 14.11
C GLU A 141 -12.70 23.99 14.11
N LEU A 142 -11.96 24.14 13.02
CA LEU A 142 -10.65 23.50 12.80
C LEU A 142 -9.58 23.82 13.85
N ASN A 143 -9.73 24.90 14.58
CA ASN A 143 -8.76 25.34 15.61
C ASN A 143 -9.05 24.81 17.02
N LYS A 144 -10.12 24.03 17.23
CA LYS A 144 -10.52 23.57 18.55
C LYS A 144 -11.06 22.14 18.53
N TRP A 145 -10.18 21.20 18.82
CA TRP A 145 -10.49 19.78 18.83
C TRP A 145 -10.72 19.26 20.25
N SER A 146 -11.60 18.30 20.38
CA SER A 146 -11.92 17.61 21.62
C SER A 146 -11.75 16.10 21.44
N TYR A 147 -11.08 15.47 22.41
CA TYR A 147 -10.97 14.01 22.49
C TYR A 147 -12.36 13.40 22.73
N VAL A 148 -12.70 12.38 21.96
CA VAL A 148 -13.97 11.64 22.04
C VAL A 148 -13.77 10.31 22.77
N GLY A 149 -12.73 9.57 22.42
CA GLY A 149 -12.46 8.24 22.95
C GLY A 149 -11.67 7.37 21.99
N ASP A 150 -11.58 6.08 22.32
CA ASP A 150 -10.93 5.10 21.46
C ASP A 150 -11.73 4.90 20.16
N LEU A 151 -11.01 4.68 19.07
CA LEU A 151 -11.61 4.45 17.74
C LEU A 151 -12.48 3.20 17.71
N PHE A 152 -11.98 2.09 18.24
CA PHE A 152 -12.67 0.81 18.15
C PHE A 152 -13.75 0.66 19.22
N GLY A 153 -15.00 0.41 18.77
CA GLY A 153 -16.10 0.02 19.66
C GLY A 153 -16.02 -1.45 20.09
N THR A 154 -15.42 -2.29 19.24
CA THR A 154 -15.08 -3.68 19.52
C THR A 154 -13.79 -4.06 18.81
N TYR A 155 -13.13 -5.12 19.28
CA TYR A 155 -11.96 -5.70 18.63
C TYR A 155 -12.30 -7.06 18.03
N LEU A 156 -11.75 -7.35 16.87
CA LEU A 156 -11.87 -8.68 16.27
C LEU A 156 -10.95 -9.66 17.03
N PRO A 157 -11.42 -10.89 17.32
CA PRO A 157 -10.70 -11.79 18.22
C PRO A 157 -9.38 -12.35 17.66
N ASP A 158 -9.23 -12.30 16.34
CA ASP A 158 -8.05 -12.78 15.61
C ASP A 158 -7.04 -11.68 15.29
N VAL A 159 -7.28 -10.44 15.74
CA VAL A 159 -6.33 -9.33 15.65
C VAL A 159 -5.57 -9.20 16.95
N SER A 160 -4.24 -9.18 16.85
CA SER A 160 -3.40 -8.97 18.02
C SER A 160 -3.64 -7.59 18.64
N LYS A 161 -3.79 -7.52 19.94
CA LYS A 161 -3.90 -6.27 20.67
C LYS A 161 -2.60 -5.44 20.65
N SER A 162 -1.48 -6.06 20.33
CA SER A 162 -0.19 -5.38 20.20
C SER A 162 0.01 -4.70 18.84
N GLU A 163 -0.85 -4.97 17.85
CA GLU A 163 -0.80 -4.27 16.58
C GLU A 163 -1.16 -2.80 16.75
N ASP A 164 -0.32 -1.93 16.22
CA ASP A 164 -0.64 -0.51 16.12
C ASP A 164 -1.49 -0.24 14.87
N VAL A 165 -2.19 0.90 14.89
CA VAL A 165 -2.91 1.46 13.76
C VAL A 165 -2.23 2.77 13.42
N SER A 166 -1.35 2.73 12.44
CA SER A 166 -0.64 3.93 11.96
C SER A 166 -1.00 4.22 10.52
N CYS A 167 -0.79 5.44 10.08
CA CYS A 167 -1.22 5.92 8.75
C CYS A 167 -2.68 5.52 8.45
N PRO A 168 -3.66 5.87 9.31
CA PRO A 168 -5.05 5.50 9.08
C PRO A 168 -5.61 6.26 7.89
N ASP A 169 -6.25 5.55 6.96
CA ASP A 169 -7.10 6.11 5.92
C ASP A 169 -8.52 5.58 6.10
N PHE A 170 -9.47 6.47 6.40
CA PHE A 170 -10.83 6.10 6.83
C PHE A 170 -11.89 6.70 5.93
N PHE A 171 -12.57 5.86 5.16
CA PHE A 171 -13.52 6.30 4.14
C PHE A 171 -14.76 5.40 4.03
N THR A 172 -15.74 5.85 3.26
CA THR A 172 -16.92 5.05 2.92
C THR A 172 -16.75 4.41 1.55
N LEU A 173 -17.02 3.10 1.47
CA LEU A 173 -17.00 2.33 0.23
C LEU A 173 -18.13 1.30 0.25
N GLY A 174 -18.99 1.28 -0.78
CA GLY A 174 -20.10 0.33 -0.86
C GLY A 174 -21.04 0.32 0.34
N GLY A 175 -21.26 1.49 0.98
CA GLY A 175 -22.12 1.63 2.16
C GLY A 175 -21.51 1.19 3.49
N LYS A 176 -20.25 0.75 3.51
CA LYS A 176 -19.47 0.41 4.70
C LYS A 176 -18.37 1.42 4.93
N LYS A 177 -17.87 1.52 6.16
CA LYS A 177 -16.62 2.19 6.46
C LYS A 177 -15.45 1.22 6.26
N VAL A 178 -14.41 1.72 5.63
CA VAL A 178 -13.12 1.03 5.46
C VAL A 178 -12.07 1.83 6.22
N LEU A 179 -11.25 1.14 6.98
CA LEU A 179 -10.03 1.66 7.58
C LEU A 179 -8.85 0.93 6.95
N LEU A 180 -8.04 1.63 6.17
CA LEU A 180 -6.70 1.15 5.81
C LEU A 180 -5.73 1.62 6.89
N CYS A 181 -4.77 0.80 7.23
CA CYS A 181 -3.73 1.18 8.18
C CYS A 181 -2.51 0.27 8.05
N ILE A 182 -1.48 0.61 8.79
CA ILE A 182 -0.31 -0.25 8.97
C ILE A 182 -0.13 -0.60 10.43
N SER A 183 0.53 -1.74 10.64
CA SER A 183 1.28 -2.06 11.85
C SER A 183 2.76 -1.99 11.51
N HIS A 184 3.57 -1.31 12.32
CA HIS A 184 4.99 -1.08 12.04
C HIS A 184 5.79 -2.37 11.78
N HIS A 185 5.41 -3.47 12.41
CA HIS A 185 6.10 -4.74 12.26
C HIS A 185 5.44 -5.72 11.29
N LEU A 186 4.13 -5.55 11.03
CA LEU A 186 3.33 -6.51 10.27
C LEU A 186 2.88 -5.99 8.89
N GLY A 187 3.16 -4.71 8.59
CA GLY A 187 2.80 -4.11 7.31
C GLY A 187 1.33 -3.66 7.23
N CYS A 188 0.76 -3.70 6.03
CA CYS A 188 -0.52 -3.10 5.71
C CYS A 188 -1.71 -4.03 6.02
N ARG A 189 -2.80 -3.44 6.49
CA ARG A 189 -4.06 -4.10 6.81
C ARG A 189 -5.25 -3.22 6.45
N TYR A 190 -6.39 -3.83 6.17
CA TYR A 190 -7.68 -3.14 6.11
C TYR A 190 -8.68 -3.75 7.09
N TYR A 191 -9.62 -2.92 7.52
CA TYR A 191 -10.84 -3.32 8.22
C TYR A 191 -12.05 -2.82 7.45
N VAL A 192 -13.13 -3.60 7.45
CA VAL A 192 -14.45 -3.20 6.96
C VAL A 192 -15.43 -3.27 8.12
N GLY A 193 -16.28 -2.25 8.27
CA GLY A 193 -17.20 -2.22 9.39
C GLY A 193 -18.20 -1.07 9.33
N THR A 194 -18.74 -0.73 10.49
CA THR A 194 -19.76 0.30 10.67
C THR A 194 -19.25 1.40 11.59
N TRP A 195 -19.48 2.66 11.21
CA TRP A 195 -19.29 3.83 12.06
C TRP A 195 -20.60 4.18 12.75
N LYS A 196 -20.63 4.14 14.07
CA LYS A 196 -21.81 4.43 14.88
C LYS A 196 -21.39 4.96 16.25
N ASP A 197 -22.14 5.93 16.77
CA ASP A 197 -21.92 6.52 18.10
C ASP A 197 -20.46 6.97 18.30
N GLU A 198 -19.87 7.59 17.25
CA GLU A 198 -18.50 8.08 17.21
C GLU A 198 -17.44 6.98 17.47
N LYS A 199 -17.76 5.73 17.10
CA LYS A 199 -16.86 4.57 17.17
C LYS A 199 -16.93 3.74 15.89
N PHE A 200 -15.84 3.08 15.59
CA PHE A 200 -15.76 2.11 14.51
C PHE A 200 -15.94 0.69 15.05
N TYR A 201 -16.88 -0.04 14.46
CA TYR A 201 -17.17 -1.43 14.77
C TYR A 201 -16.74 -2.29 13.58
N PRO A 202 -15.54 -2.87 13.61
CA PRO A 202 -15.06 -3.72 12.53
C PRO A 202 -15.86 -5.03 12.48
N GLU A 203 -16.23 -5.45 11.27
CA GLU A 203 -16.96 -6.68 10.98
C GLU A 203 -16.02 -7.74 10.39
N ASN A 204 -15.02 -7.31 9.61
CA ASN A 204 -13.96 -8.16 9.08
C ASN A 204 -12.69 -7.36 8.84
N HIS A 205 -11.60 -8.07 8.60
CA HIS A 205 -10.31 -7.51 8.22
C HIS A 205 -9.51 -8.48 7.35
N ALA A 206 -8.48 -7.98 6.67
CA ALA A 206 -7.44 -8.81 6.09
C ALA A 206 -6.11 -8.05 6.02
N CYS A 207 -5.02 -8.81 5.97
CA CYS A 207 -3.71 -8.28 5.68
C CYS A 207 -3.59 -7.92 4.19
N MET A 208 -2.80 -6.91 3.89
CA MET A 208 -2.37 -6.52 2.54
C MET A 208 -0.86 -6.71 2.37
N SER A 209 -0.15 -7.04 3.45
CA SER A 209 1.22 -7.53 3.51
C SER A 209 1.24 -8.78 4.37
N PHE A 210 2.04 -9.78 4.00
CA PHE A 210 2.00 -11.12 4.62
C PHE A 210 3.35 -11.61 5.11
N ALA A 211 4.43 -11.14 4.53
CA ALA A 211 5.78 -11.59 4.87
C ALA A 211 6.53 -10.63 5.79
N ASP A 212 6.39 -9.35 5.54
CA ASP A 212 7.04 -8.26 6.22
C ASP A 212 6.26 -6.95 6.04
N ASN A 213 6.86 -5.81 6.31
CA ASN A 213 6.26 -4.49 6.14
C ASN A 213 6.71 -3.77 4.85
N THR A 214 7.09 -4.47 3.81
CA THR A 214 7.51 -3.85 2.53
C THR A 214 6.42 -2.99 1.89
N PHE A 215 5.15 -3.38 2.00
CA PHE A 215 4.00 -2.60 1.56
C PHE A 215 3.47 -1.79 2.73
N PHE A 216 3.62 -0.46 2.69
CA PHE A 216 3.52 0.39 3.88
C PHE A 216 2.76 1.68 3.62
N ALA A 217 2.15 2.26 4.65
CA ALA A 217 1.45 3.55 4.64
C ALA A 217 0.48 3.70 3.47
N PRO A 218 -0.56 2.86 3.37
CA PRO A 218 -1.55 2.94 2.30
C PRO A 218 -2.39 4.19 2.47
N GLU A 219 -2.53 4.96 1.39
CA GLU A 219 -3.40 6.13 1.33
C GLU A 219 -4.23 6.12 0.06
N SER A 220 -5.48 6.51 0.16
CA SER A 220 -6.39 6.51 -0.96
C SER A 220 -7.06 7.86 -1.18
N LEU A 221 -7.54 8.06 -2.40
CA LEU A 221 -8.35 9.21 -2.76
C LEU A 221 -9.61 8.76 -3.52
N LEU A 222 -10.65 9.57 -3.44
CA LEU A 222 -11.83 9.47 -4.27
C LEU A 222 -11.59 10.29 -5.54
N THR A 223 -11.55 9.63 -6.69
CA THR A 223 -11.40 10.29 -7.99
C THR A 223 -12.68 11.03 -8.40
N PRO A 224 -12.63 12.00 -9.32
CA PRO A 224 -13.81 12.70 -9.79
C PRO A 224 -14.89 11.80 -10.42
N ASP A 225 -14.51 10.65 -10.96
CA ASP A 225 -15.42 9.64 -11.52
C ASP A 225 -15.96 8.64 -10.48
N GLY A 226 -15.63 8.84 -9.20
CA GLY A 226 -16.20 8.08 -8.08
C GLY A 226 -15.47 6.79 -7.73
N ARG A 227 -14.31 6.51 -8.33
CA ARG A 227 -13.46 5.39 -7.93
C ARG A 227 -12.64 5.73 -6.69
N ARG A 228 -12.36 4.75 -5.85
CA ARG A 228 -11.39 4.87 -4.76
C ARG A 228 -10.07 4.27 -5.23
N VAL A 229 -9.03 5.08 -5.32
CA VAL A 229 -7.71 4.65 -5.78
C VAL A 229 -6.70 4.82 -4.67
N MET A 230 -5.87 3.80 -4.45
CA MET A 230 -4.90 3.69 -3.37
C MET A 230 -3.48 3.58 -3.93
N TRP A 231 -2.53 4.17 -3.20
CA TRP A 231 -1.09 3.93 -3.31
C TRP A 231 -0.56 3.51 -1.94
N ALA A 232 0.61 2.89 -1.95
CA ALA A 232 1.36 2.62 -0.73
C ALA A 232 2.84 2.88 -0.98
N TRP A 233 3.58 3.21 0.08
CA TRP A 233 5.02 3.25 0.03
C TRP A 233 5.56 1.83 -0.01
N LEU A 234 6.47 1.56 -0.94
CA LEU A 234 7.21 0.31 -1.00
C LEU A 234 8.60 0.54 -0.45
N PHE A 235 8.99 -0.23 0.56
CA PHE A 235 10.34 -0.15 1.09
C PHE A 235 11.34 -0.62 0.04
N ASP A 236 12.33 0.21 -0.18
CA ASP A 236 13.40 -0.03 -1.13
C ASP A 236 14.32 -1.14 -0.60
N ALA A 237 14.30 -2.28 -1.25
CA ALA A 237 15.13 -3.41 -0.87
C ALA A 237 16.61 -3.27 -1.30
N ARG A 238 16.97 -2.21 -2.02
CA ARG A 238 18.36 -1.95 -2.42
C ARG A 238 19.19 -1.48 -1.23
N SER A 239 20.44 -1.92 -1.17
CA SER A 239 21.40 -1.41 -0.18
C SER A 239 21.68 0.09 -0.38
N GLN A 240 22.12 0.75 0.67
CA GLN A 240 22.50 2.18 0.59
C GLN A 240 23.54 2.45 -0.50
N GLU A 241 24.48 1.53 -0.71
CA GLU A 241 25.49 1.66 -1.78
C GLU A 241 24.85 1.68 -3.18
N VAL A 242 23.87 0.78 -3.41
CA VAL A 242 23.13 0.73 -4.68
C VAL A 242 22.28 1.98 -4.86
N VAL A 243 21.60 2.43 -3.82
CA VAL A 243 20.77 3.64 -3.82
C VAL A 243 21.63 4.88 -4.16
N GLN A 244 22.80 5.04 -3.52
CA GLN A 244 23.71 6.13 -3.78
C GLN A 244 24.22 6.13 -5.22
N LYS A 245 24.60 4.95 -5.76
CA LYS A 245 25.02 4.80 -7.16
C LYS A 245 23.91 5.12 -8.15
N SER A 246 22.68 4.79 -7.81
CA SER A 246 21.48 5.04 -8.65
C SER A 246 21.07 6.52 -8.67
N GLY A 247 21.44 7.29 -7.65
CA GLY A 247 21.08 8.70 -7.50
C GLY A 247 19.63 8.95 -7.08
N TRP A 248 18.87 7.92 -6.71
CA TRP A 248 17.49 8.03 -6.26
C TRP A 248 17.11 6.92 -5.28
N SER A 249 16.09 7.17 -4.47
CA SER A 249 15.49 6.20 -3.55
C SER A 249 14.01 6.48 -3.39
N GLY A 250 13.31 5.52 -2.78
CA GLY A 250 11.86 5.58 -2.56
C GLY A 250 11.08 5.05 -3.75
N MET A 251 10.12 4.19 -3.46
CA MET A 251 9.24 3.57 -4.45
C MET A 251 7.80 3.65 -3.95
N MET A 252 6.88 3.74 -4.87
CA MET A 252 5.44 3.63 -4.58
C MET A 252 4.87 2.43 -5.33
N SER A 253 3.81 1.85 -4.77
CA SER A 253 3.04 0.85 -5.48
C SER A 253 2.39 1.46 -6.71
N LEU A 254 2.02 0.62 -7.67
CA LEU A 254 1.13 1.02 -8.74
C LEU A 254 -0.23 1.47 -8.14
N PRO A 255 -0.92 2.41 -8.81
CA PRO A 255 -2.26 2.79 -8.39
C PRO A 255 -3.22 1.60 -8.49
N ARG A 256 -3.92 1.29 -7.40
CA ARG A 256 -4.92 0.22 -7.37
C ARG A 256 -6.29 0.78 -7.02
N GLU A 257 -7.29 0.39 -7.82
CA GLU A 257 -8.69 0.66 -7.53
C GLU A 257 -9.20 -0.27 -6.46
N LEU A 258 -9.84 0.29 -5.43
CA LEU A 258 -10.50 -0.42 -4.35
C LEU A 258 -12.00 -0.44 -4.58
N PHE A 259 -12.63 -1.58 -4.35
CA PHE A 259 -14.09 -1.71 -4.43
C PHE A 259 -14.62 -2.71 -3.40
N MET A 260 -15.88 -2.53 -3.01
CA MET A 260 -16.53 -3.44 -2.08
C MET A 260 -17.06 -4.67 -2.82
N ARG A 261 -16.63 -5.86 -2.42
CA ARG A 261 -17.12 -7.13 -2.95
C ARG A 261 -18.46 -7.49 -2.31
N LYS A 262 -19.19 -8.44 -2.92
CA LYS A 262 -20.51 -8.88 -2.43
C LYS A 262 -20.47 -9.53 -1.04
N ASP A 263 -19.33 -10.10 -0.67
CA ASP A 263 -19.07 -10.71 0.64
C ASP A 263 -18.58 -9.70 1.69
N HIS A 264 -18.64 -8.40 1.36
CA HIS A 264 -18.16 -7.29 2.19
C HIS A 264 -16.65 -7.35 2.50
N THR A 265 -15.87 -8.03 1.70
CA THR A 265 -14.41 -7.91 1.71
C THR A 265 -13.95 -6.87 0.69
N LEU A 266 -12.74 -6.37 0.84
CA LEU A 266 -12.17 -5.39 -0.08
C LEU A 266 -11.66 -6.09 -1.35
N GLY A 267 -12.14 -5.65 -2.51
CA GLY A 267 -11.57 -5.99 -3.82
C GLY A 267 -10.53 -4.96 -4.23
N MET A 268 -9.56 -5.40 -5.03
CA MET A 268 -8.49 -4.54 -5.53
C MET A 268 -7.99 -5.00 -6.91
N ARG A 269 -7.73 -4.03 -7.77
CA ARG A 269 -7.19 -4.26 -9.12
C ARG A 269 -6.33 -3.09 -9.57
N PRO A 270 -5.40 -3.28 -10.53
CA PRO A 270 -4.69 -2.16 -11.14
C PRO A 270 -5.68 -1.19 -11.77
N VAL A 271 -5.41 0.10 -11.72
CA VAL A 271 -6.26 1.07 -12.42
C VAL A 271 -6.20 0.85 -13.94
N SER A 272 -7.33 1.08 -14.62
CA SER A 272 -7.44 0.85 -16.06
C SER A 272 -6.51 1.72 -16.89
N GLU A 273 -6.08 2.85 -16.40
CA GLU A 273 -5.17 3.80 -17.03
C GLU A 273 -3.79 3.19 -17.34
N LEU A 274 -3.34 2.22 -16.52
CA LEU A 274 -2.10 1.49 -16.79
C LEU A 274 -2.10 0.75 -18.13
N ARG A 275 -3.29 0.45 -18.68
CA ARG A 275 -3.41 -0.20 -20.00
C ARG A 275 -2.92 0.69 -21.15
N SER A 276 -2.86 2.01 -20.95
CA SER A 276 -2.31 2.93 -21.95
C SER A 276 -0.81 2.74 -22.17
N LEU A 277 -0.12 2.11 -21.22
CA LEU A 277 1.31 1.78 -21.32
C LEU A 277 1.60 0.51 -22.10
N ARG A 278 0.56 -0.31 -22.44
CA ARG A 278 0.72 -1.59 -23.11
C ARG A 278 1.10 -1.42 -24.57
N TYR A 279 2.08 -2.21 -25.01
CA TYR A 279 2.43 -2.35 -26.43
C TYR A 279 3.02 -3.76 -26.68
N ASN A 280 3.32 -4.13 -27.93
CA ASN A 280 3.86 -5.44 -28.32
C ASN A 280 3.12 -6.62 -27.71
N GLU A 281 1.78 -6.62 -27.81
CA GLU A 281 0.95 -7.71 -27.31
C GLU A 281 1.35 -9.06 -27.88
N LYS A 282 1.49 -10.08 -27.02
CA LYS A 282 1.69 -11.46 -27.36
C LYS A 282 0.66 -12.33 -26.67
N SER A 283 -0.19 -12.96 -27.46
CA SER A 283 -1.21 -13.90 -26.97
C SER A 283 -0.82 -15.33 -27.29
N TYR A 284 -0.99 -16.22 -26.31
CA TYR A 284 -0.64 -17.64 -26.44
C TYR A 284 -1.89 -18.48 -26.35
N ALA A 285 -1.96 -19.50 -27.25
CA ALA A 285 -3.08 -20.41 -27.29
C ALA A 285 -3.23 -21.22 -25.99
N ALA A 286 -4.46 -21.63 -25.73
CA ALA A 286 -4.78 -22.47 -24.57
C ALA A 286 -4.01 -23.80 -24.60
N GLN A 287 -3.33 -24.15 -23.50
CA GLN A 287 -2.47 -25.34 -23.41
C GLN A 287 -2.55 -26.00 -22.04
N ASN A 288 -2.24 -27.28 -21.97
CA ASN A 288 -2.09 -28.03 -20.74
C ASN A 288 -0.60 -28.04 -20.35
N ILE A 289 -0.30 -27.66 -19.15
CA ILE A 289 1.06 -27.51 -18.66
C ILE A 289 1.26 -28.42 -17.45
N SER A 290 2.27 -29.31 -17.51
CA SER A 290 2.67 -30.20 -16.40
C SER A 290 4.17 -30.13 -16.10
N LYS A 291 4.87 -29.20 -16.73
CA LYS A 291 6.30 -28.90 -16.51
C LYS A 291 6.55 -27.45 -16.91
N VAL A 292 7.74 -26.94 -16.60
CA VAL A 292 8.15 -25.60 -17.04
C VAL A 292 8.15 -25.53 -18.57
N THR A 293 7.45 -24.51 -19.10
CA THR A 293 7.23 -24.32 -20.55
C THR A 293 7.44 -22.85 -20.89
N PRO A 294 8.53 -22.51 -21.58
CA PRO A 294 8.83 -21.13 -21.95
C PRO A 294 7.76 -20.51 -22.88
N LEU A 295 7.45 -19.25 -22.66
CA LEU A 295 6.66 -18.41 -23.56
C LEU A 295 7.58 -17.77 -24.59
N VAL A 296 7.63 -18.36 -25.79
CA VAL A 296 8.55 -17.93 -26.86
C VAL A 296 8.36 -16.44 -27.17
N GLY A 297 9.44 -15.69 -27.05
CA GLY A 297 9.48 -14.26 -27.33
C GLY A 297 8.93 -13.36 -26.22
N ALA A 298 8.48 -13.88 -25.08
CA ALA A 298 8.14 -13.10 -23.90
C ALA A 298 9.38 -12.94 -23.02
N THR A 299 10.04 -11.80 -23.12
CA THR A 299 11.27 -11.49 -22.36
C THR A 299 11.25 -10.04 -21.88
N GLY A 300 11.87 -9.75 -20.77
CA GLY A 300 12.06 -8.40 -20.24
C GLY A 300 11.61 -8.25 -18.78
N ASP A 301 11.83 -7.05 -18.23
CA ASP A 301 11.61 -6.71 -16.83
C ASP A 301 10.67 -5.51 -16.64
N VAL A 302 9.96 -5.10 -17.70
CA VAL A 302 8.88 -4.09 -17.64
C VAL A 302 7.71 -4.66 -18.44
N LYS A 303 6.83 -5.37 -17.75
CA LYS A 303 5.80 -6.23 -18.37
C LYS A 303 4.50 -6.20 -17.60
N GLU A 304 3.44 -6.48 -18.33
CA GLU A 304 2.18 -6.96 -17.76
C GLU A 304 1.85 -8.33 -18.33
N ILE A 305 1.44 -9.25 -17.47
CA ILE A 305 1.09 -10.64 -17.81
C ILE A 305 -0.29 -10.92 -17.24
N VAL A 306 -1.26 -11.19 -18.11
CA VAL A 306 -2.59 -11.65 -17.69
C VAL A 306 -2.77 -13.10 -18.08
N VAL A 307 -3.10 -13.95 -17.09
CA VAL A 307 -3.24 -15.37 -17.30
C VAL A 307 -4.47 -15.93 -16.59
N GLU A 308 -5.27 -16.76 -17.31
CA GLU A 308 -6.36 -17.55 -16.74
C GLU A 308 -5.96 -19.02 -16.67
N ILE A 309 -5.98 -19.59 -15.45
CA ILE A 309 -5.54 -20.95 -15.14
C ILE A 309 -6.68 -21.75 -14.51
N ASP A 310 -6.90 -22.96 -15.00
CA ASP A 310 -7.65 -24.02 -14.34
C ASP A 310 -6.63 -24.99 -13.70
N PRO A 311 -6.51 -25.06 -12.39
CA PRO A 311 -5.49 -25.88 -11.72
C PRO A 311 -5.63 -27.38 -12.00
N ARG A 312 -6.85 -27.89 -12.23
CA ARG A 312 -7.16 -29.32 -12.46
C ARG A 312 -6.47 -30.24 -11.45
N GLU A 313 -5.56 -31.10 -11.95
CA GLU A 313 -4.81 -32.08 -11.14
C GLU A 313 -3.49 -31.51 -10.58
N ALA A 314 -3.07 -30.32 -11.01
CA ALA A 314 -1.84 -29.74 -10.54
C ALA A 314 -1.92 -29.41 -9.03
N THR A 315 -0.85 -29.71 -8.32
CA THR A 315 -0.67 -29.29 -6.91
C THR A 315 -0.17 -27.85 -6.79
N LYS A 316 0.59 -27.40 -7.83
CA LYS A 316 1.02 -26.02 -8.02
C LYS A 316 0.90 -25.64 -9.49
N CYS A 317 0.51 -24.40 -9.76
CA CYS A 317 0.49 -23.87 -11.12
C CYS A 317 0.68 -22.36 -11.12
N GLY A 318 1.40 -21.85 -12.11
CA GLY A 318 1.69 -20.42 -12.16
C GLY A 318 2.65 -20.01 -13.25
N VAL A 319 3.34 -18.89 -13.01
CA VAL A 319 4.22 -18.21 -13.97
C VAL A 319 5.59 -18.03 -13.33
N ARG A 320 6.65 -18.39 -14.06
CA ARG A 320 8.01 -17.97 -13.80
C ARG A 320 8.28 -16.67 -14.52
N ILE A 321 8.93 -15.75 -13.85
CA ILE A 321 9.30 -14.43 -14.36
C ILE A 321 10.79 -14.21 -14.19
N LEU A 322 11.35 -13.30 -14.99
CA LEU A 322 12.75 -12.88 -14.88
C LEU A 322 13.71 -14.07 -14.93
N GLU A 323 13.33 -15.12 -15.67
CA GLU A 323 14.08 -16.36 -15.72
C GLU A 323 15.34 -16.20 -16.57
N SER A 324 16.50 -16.56 -16.01
CA SER A 324 17.78 -16.56 -16.71
C SER A 324 17.79 -17.64 -17.80
N GLN A 325 18.67 -17.47 -18.82
CA GLN A 325 18.77 -18.41 -19.92
C GLN A 325 19.10 -19.85 -19.49
N ASP A 326 19.89 -19.98 -18.42
CA ASP A 326 20.26 -21.29 -17.86
C ASP A 326 19.22 -21.84 -16.88
N GLY A 327 18.12 -21.12 -16.64
CA GLY A 327 17.01 -21.50 -15.77
C GLY A 327 17.35 -21.58 -14.29
N LYS A 328 18.48 -21.02 -13.83
CA LYS A 328 18.87 -21.06 -12.42
C LYS A 328 18.31 -19.93 -11.59
N GLU A 329 18.17 -18.75 -12.18
CA GLU A 329 17.59 -17.57 -11.54
C GLU A 329 16.18 -17.35 -12.10
N TYR A 330 15.19 -17.18 -11.22
CA TYR A 330 13.81 -16.86 -11.57
C TYR A 330 13.00 -16.43 -10.34
N GLY A 331 11.93 -15.67 -10.55
CA GLY A 331 10.84 -15.52 -9.62
C GLY A 331 9.68 -16.42 -9.97
N GLU A 332 8.93 -16.92 -9.02
CA GLU A 332 7.72 -17.72 -9.23
C GLU A 332 6.49 -17.04 -8.63
N ILE A 333 5.41 -16.98 -9.41
CA ILE A 333 4.09 -16.56 -8.95
C ILE A 333 3.16 -17.76 -9.18
N TYR A 334 2.61 -18.32 -8.10
CA TYR A 334 1.83 -19.53 -8.22
C TYR A 334 0.72 -19.66 -7.18
N TYR A 335 -0.22 -20.50 -7.53
CA TYR A 335 -1.22 -21.01 -6.62
C TYR A 335 -0.79 -22.38 -6.09
N ASP A 336 -0.62 -22.47 -4.77
CA ASP A 336 -0.50 -23.75 -4.06
C ASP A 336 -1.92 -24.25 -3.76
N VAL A 337 -2.35 -25.28 -4.49
CA VAL A 337 -3.70 -25.83 -4.43
C VAL A 337 -3.96 -26.47 -3.06
N SER A 338 -3.00 -27.22 -2.54
CA SER A 338 -3.13 -27.93 -1.26
C SER A 338 -3.06 -26.98 -0.07
N GLY A 339 -2.15 -26.01 -0.13
CA GLY A 339 -1.98 -24.99 0.90
C GLY A 339 -3.01 -23.89 0.83
N LYS A 340 -3.81 -23.79 -0.26
CA LYS A 340 -4.77 -22.71 -0.53
C LYS A 340 -4.10 -21.34 -0.38
N LYS A 341 -2.98 -21.17 -1.08
CA LYS A 341 -2.15 -19.96 -0.98
C LYS A 341 -1.81 -19.43 -2.36
N LEU A 342 -1.85 -18.10 -2.49
CA LEU A 342 -1.15 -17.39 -3.54
C LEU A 342 0.27 -17.11 -3.06
N VAL A 343 1.27 -17.41 -3.87
CA VAL A 343 2.68 -17.26 -3.50
C VAL A 343 3.41 -16.42 -4.54
N LEU A 344 4.19 -15.47 -4.06
CA LEU A 344 5.19 -14.73 -4.82
C LEU A 344 6.56 -15.05 -4.22
N ASP A 345 7.32 -15.89 -4.92
CA ASP A 345 8.63 -16.39 -4.48
C ASP A 345 9.75 -15.80 -5.34
N MET A 346 10.55 -14.94 -4.72
CA MET A 346 11.73 -14.30 -5.32
C MET A 346 13.05 -14.90 -4.78
N SER A 347 12.98 -16.04 -4.07
CA SER A 347 14.14 -16.62 -3.36
C SER A 347 15.27 -17.07 -4.27
N ARG A 348 14.93 -17.39 -5.54
CA ARG A 348 15.92 -17.80 -6.55
C ARG A 348 16.46 -16.65 -7.40
N LEU A 349 15.99 -15.45 -7.20
CA LEU A 349 16.61 -14.28 -7.82
C LEU A 349 17.86 -13.86 -7.05
N ASN A 350 18.82 -13.32 -7.80
CA ASN A 350 20.05 -12.82 -7.22
C ASN A 350 19.73 -11.70 -6.19
N ALA A 351 20.36 -11.79 -5.03
CA ALA A 351 20.20 -10.84 -3.93
C ALA A 351 21.38 -9.87 -3.79
N ILE A 352 22.27 -9.81 -4.77
CA ILE A 352 23.42 -8.87 -4.74
C ILE A 352 22.88 -7.44 -4.68
N GLY A 353 23.36 -6.68 -3.70
CA GLY A 353 22.93 -5.30 -3.50
C GLY A 353 21.61 -5.12 -2.75
N MET A 354 21.03 -6.18 -2.18
CA MET A 354 19.89 -6.05 -1.27
C MET A 354 20.30 -5.61 0.13
N ALA A 355 19.47 -4.79 0.76
CA ALA A 355 19.53 -4.52 2.18
C ALA A 355 19.00 -5.75 2.97
N PRO A 356 19.57 -6.08 4.14
CA PRO A 356 19.09 -7.21 4.94
C PRO A 356 17.77 -6.90 5.67
N VAL A 357 17.53 -5.63 5.97
CA VAL A 357 16.36 -5.16 6.72
C VAL A 357 15.71 -3.95 6.06
N THR A 358 14.43 -3.79 6.29
CA THR A 358 13.67 -2.59 5.91
C THR A 358 14.14 -1.37 6.71
N PRO A 359 13.76 -0.15 6.33
CA PRO A 359 14.03 1.05 7.11
C PRO A 359 13.56 1.01 8.57
N LEU A 360 12.59 0.15 8.89
CA LEU A 360 12.09 -0.07 10.26
C LEU A 360 12.73 -1.28 10.97
N GLY A 361 13.80 -1.85 10.41
CA GLY A 361 14.54 -2.95 11.03
C GLY A 361 13.89 -4.33 10.88
N VAL A 362 12.85 -4.47 10.08
CA VAL A 362 12.23 -5.78 9.77
C VAL A 362 13.02 -6.46 8.65
N GLU A 363 13.32 -7.75 8.81
CA GLU A 363 14.04 -8.51 7.78
C GLU A 363 13.27 -8.56 6.47
N PHE A 364 13.90 -8.18 5.35
CA PHE A 364 13.32 -8.36 4.03
C PHE A 364 13.11 -9.83 3.72
N LYS A 365 11.88 -10.21 3.41
CA LYS A 365 11.54 -11.57 2.99
C LYS A 365 11.50 -11.65 1.47
N LYS A 366 11.97 -12.77 0.94
CA LYS A 366 11.95 -13.03 -0.50
C LYS A 366 10.70 -13.77 -0.96
N VAL A 367 9.96 -14.35 -0.03
CA VAL A 367 8.74 -15.12 -0.30
C VAL A 367 7.59 -14.44 0.42
N GLU A 368 6.51 -14.20 -0.29
CA GLU A 368 5.25 -13.73 0.28
C GLU A 368 4.14 -14.71 -0.06
N GLU A 369 3.42 -15.14 0.98
CA GLU A 369 2.32 -16.10 0.87
C GLU A 369 1.05 -15.50 1.45
N ALA A 370 0.00 -15.41 0.65
CA ALA A 370 -1.32 -14.97 1.11
C ALA A 370 -2.32 -16.12 1.13
N PRO A 371 -3.21 -16.22 2.11
CA PRO A 371 -4.37 -17.10 2.04
C PRO A 371 -5.19 -16.82 0.79
N PHE A 372 -5.43 -17.85 -0.01
CA PHE A 372 -6.20 -17.72 -1.24
C PHE A 372 -6.86 -19.03 -1.61
N GLU A 373 -8.17 -19.08 -1.55
CA GLU A 373 -8.94 -20.27 -1.88
C GLU A 373 -9.82 -20.02 -3.10
N LEU A 374 -9.63 -20.85 -4.14
CA LEU A 374 -10.52 -20.85 -5.29
C LEU A 374 -11.84 -21.52 -4.93
N GLN A 375 -12.94 -20.88 -5.25
CA GLN A 375 -14.26 -21.45 -5.09
C GLN A 375 -14.48 -22.61 -6.10
N LYS A 376 -15.42 -23.49 -5.82
CA LYS A 376 -15.72 -24.62 -6.73
C LYS A 376 -16.03 -24.12 -8.14
N GLY A 377 -15.21 -24.53 -9.11
CA GLY A 377 -15.32 -24.14 -10.52
C GLY A 377 -14.74 -22.78 -10.88
N GLU A 378 -14.28 -22.03 -9.89
CA GLU A 378 -13.56 -20.76 -10.13
C GLU A 378 -12.21 -21.03 -10.78
N LYS A 379 -11.80 -20.16 -11.69
CA LYS A 379 -10.48 -20.17 -12.30
C LYS A 379 -9.60 -19.14 -11.61
N LEU A 380 -8.31 -19.42 -11.59
CA LEU A 380 -7.33 -18.45 -11.16
C LEU A 380 -7.09 -17.45 -12.30
N VAL A 381 -7.29 -16.18 -12.03
CA VAL A 381 -6.89 -15.10 -12.94
C VAL A 381 -5.79 -14.31 -12.24
N LEU A 382 -4.60 -14.32 -12.84
CA LEU A 382 -3.49 -13.50 -12.37
C LEU A 382 -3.29 -12.33 -13.33
N ASP A 383 -3.15 -11.15 -12.77
CA ASP A 383 -2.65 -9.96 -13.42
C ASP A 383 -1.33 -9.58 -12.72
N ILE A 384 -0.23 -9.70 -13.45
CA ILE A 384 1.14 -9.59 -12.93
C ILE A 384 1.80 -8.41 -13.61
N LEU A 385 2.23 -7.43 -12.83
CA LEU A 385 2.97 -6.26 -13.31
C LEU A 385 4.40 -6.32 -12.78
N ILE A 386 5.35 -6.16 -13.69
CA ILE A 386 6.78 -6.13 -13.41
C ILE A 386 7.30 -4.78 -13.84
N ASP A 387 7.89 -4.05 -12.90
CA ASP A 387 8.59 -2.79 -13.17
C ASP A 387 9.97 -2.83 -12.53
N LYS A 388 10.95 -3.29 -13.29
CA LYS A 388 12.35 -3.41 -12.86
C LYS A 388 12.49 -4.20 -11.55
N CYS A 389 12.58 -3.49 -10.43
CA CYS A 389 12.79 -4.07 -9.12
C CYS A 389 11.48 -4.29 -8.33
N ILE A 390 10.32 -4.05 -8.93
CA ILE A 390 9.00 -4.22 -8.32
C ILE A 390 8.22 -5.30 -9.08
N VAL A 391 7.59 -6.20 -8.34
CA VAL A 391 6.61 -7.15 -8.88
C VAL A 391 5.33 -7.02 -8.07
N GLU A 392 4.23 -6.67 -8.74
CA GLU A 392 2.88 -6.68 -8.17
C GLU A 392 2.03 -7.76 -8.83
N VAL A 393 1.27 -8.47 -8.03
CA VAL A 393 0.42 -9.58 -8.48
C VAL A 393 -0.98 -9.36 -7.95
N TYR A 394 -1.98 -9.46 -8.81
CA TYR A 394 -3.39 -9.42 -8.45
C TYR A 394 -4.05 -10.74 -8.84
N ALA A 395 -4.70 -11.40 -7.89
CA ALA A 395 -5.40 -12.66 -8.10
C ALA A 395 -6.90 -12.47 -7.93
N ASN A 396 -7.68 -12.75 -8.97
CA ASN A 396 -9.14 -12.68 -9.01
C ASN A 396 -9.71 -11.37 -8.46
N GLU A 397 -8.98 -10.25 -8.60
CA GLU A 397 -9.33 -8.91 -8.07
C GLU A 397 -9.65 -8.90 -6.55
N ARG A 398 -9.20 -9.90 -5.79
CA ARG A 398 -9.46 -9.99 -4.34
C ARG A 398 -8.23 -10.15 -3.47
N GLN A 399 -7.09 -10.49 -4.06
CA GLN A 399 -5.83 -10.62 -3.35
C GLN A 399 -4.73 -9.96 -4.16
N ALA A 400 -3.88 -9.21 -3.51
CA ALA A 400 -2.66 -8.70 -4.13
C ALA A 400 -1.43 -9.05 -3.29
N LEU A 401 -0.31 -9.27 -3.96
CA LEU A 401 1.03 -9.43 -3.38
C LEU A 401 1.98 -8.44 -4.03
N VAL A 402 3.00 -8.02 -3.31
CA VAL A 402 4.04 -7.15 -3.85
C VAL A 402 5.39 -7.45 -3.23
N ARG A 403 6.41 -7.57 -4.08
CA ARG A 403 7.80 -7.68 -3.62
C ARG A 403 8.68 -6.67 -4.34
N THR A 404 9.60 -6.10 -3.58
CA THR A 404 10.72 -5.34 -4.10
C THR A 404 11.99 -6.18 -4.06
N ASN A 405 12.90 -5.95 -4.99
CA ASN A 405 14.20 -6.60 -5.04
C ASN A 405 15.29 -5.57 -5.37
N ALA A 406 16.55 -5.90 -5.17
CA ALA A 406 17.62 -5.18 -5.85
C ALA A 406 17.49 -5.42 -7.37
N PHE A 407 18.10 -4.57 -8.17
CA PHE A 407 18.08 -4.75 -9.62
C PHE A 407 18.51 -6.19 -9.96
N PHE A 408 17.71 -6.83 -10.80
CA PHE A 408 18.02 -8.16 -11.29
C PHE A 408 19.37 -8.13 -12.02
N SER A 409 20.11 -9.24 -11.94
CA SER A 409 21.44 -9.34 -12.55
C SER A 409 21.42 -8.86 -14.00
N GLU A 410 22.56 -8.40 -14.48
CA GLU A 410 22.78 -7.88 -15.84
C GLU A 410 22.57 -8.92 -16.96
N SER A 411 22.10 -10.14 -16.63
CA SER A 411 21.75 -11.13 -17.66
C SER A 411 20.67 -10.55 -18.57
N ASN A 412 21.00 -10.38 -19.83
CA ASN A 412 20.17 -9.72 -20.84
C ASN A 412 18.89 -10.50 -21.20
N GLU A 413 18.68 -11.71 -20.66
CA GLU A 413 17.54 -12.56 -20.96
C GLU A 413 16.72 -12.82 -19.69
N LYS A 414 15.58 -12.17 -19.62
CA LYS A 414 14.61 -12.26 -18.54
C LYS A 414 13.36 -12.92 -19.12
N ASN A 415 13.42 -14.26 -19.24
CA ASN A 415 12.37 -15.05 -19.86
C ASN A 415 11.15 -15.17 -18.96
N ILE A 416 10.03 -15.53 -19.57
CA ILE A 416 8.77 -15.86 -18.90
C ILE A 416 8.40 -17.29 -19.27
N SER A 417 8.04 -18.09 -18.27
CA SER A 417 7.61 -19.49 -18.47
C SER A 417 6.32 -19.75 -17.70
N LEU A 418 5.51 -20.67 -18.21
CA LEU A 418 4.40 -21.25 -17.46
C LEU A 418 4.88 -22.53 -16.79
N PHE A 419 4.26 -22.91 -15.66
CA PHE A 419 4.54 -24.20 -15.04
C PHE A 419 3.33 -24.84 -14.36
N GLY A 420 3.35 -26.18 -14.30
CA GLY A 420 2.46 -27.00 -13.48
C GLY A 420 3.27 -28.11 -12.86
N GLU A 421 2.97 -28.44 -11.60
CA GLU A 421 3.63 -29.49 -10.81
C GLU A 421 2.58 -30.39 -10.17
N GLY A 422 2.92 -31.67 -9.95
CA GLY A 422 2.06 -32.69 -9.33
C GLY A 422 0.86 -33.11 -10.18
N GLY A 423 0.76 -32.60 -11.40
CA GLY A 423 -0.32 -32.86 -12.36
C GLY A 423 -0.33 -31.77 -13.44
N SER A 424 -1.34 -31.79 -14.29
CA SER A 424 -1.50 -30.86 -15.40
C SER A 424 -2.49 -29.73 -15.04
N ALA A 425 -2.09 -28.49 -15.22
CA ALA A 425 -2.98 -27.33 -15.19
C ALA A 425 -3.36 -26.89 -16.59
N ARG A 426 -4.56 -26.36 -16.80
CA ARG A 426 -5.02 -25.81 -18.08
C ARG A 426 -4.88 -24.29 -18.06
N PHE A 427 -3.93 -23.77 -18.81
CA PHE A 427 -3.82 -22.35 -19.11
C PHE A 427 -4.76 -22.04 -20.27
N LYS A 428 -5.81 -21.28 -20.00
CA LYS A 428 -6.87 -20.99 -20.97
C LYS A 428 -6.56 -19.80 -21.85
N SER A 429 -5.97 -18.76 -21.25
CA SER A 429 -5.48 -17.58 -21.94
C SER A 429 -4.22 -17.08 -21.27
N VAL A 430 -3.28 -16.64 -22.05
CA VAL A 430 -2.05 -15.97 -21.58
C VAL A 430 -1.79 -14.83 -22.53
N THR A 431 -1.72 -13.63 -22.01
CA THR A 431 -1.36 -12.44 -22.78
C THR A 431 -0.26 -11.68 -22.05
N VAL A 432 0.75 -11.28 -22.77
CA VAL A 432 1.91 -10.54 -22.27
C VAL A 432 2.05 -9.26 -23.08
N TRP A 433 2.20 -8.14 -22.39
CA TRP A 433 2.51 -6.85 -22.99
C TRP A 433 3.87 -6.36 -22.50
N ASP A 434 4.57 -5.63 -23.35
CA ASP A 434 5.59 -4.70 -22.91
C ASP A 434 4.89 -3.48 -22.34
N MET A 435 5.49 -2.87 -21.32
CA MET A 435 4.98 -1.65 -20.72
C MET A 435 6.00 -0.54 -20.96
N MET A 436 5.56 0.63 -21.40
CA MET A 436 6.44 1.75 -21.67
C MET A 436 5.88 3.01 -21.02
N PRO A 437 6.67 3.74 -20.24
CA PRO A 437 6.32 5.11 -19.91
C PRO A 437 6.27 5.93 -21.20
N SER A 438 5.19 6.62 -21.40
CA SER A 438 4.96 7.48 -22.58
C SER A 438 5.66 8.83 -22.43
#